data_985411a54d181c4b14a848b7e401b53c
#
_entry.id   985411a54d181c4b14a848b7e401b53c
#
_cell.length_a   1.000
_cell.length_b   1.000
_cell.length_c   1.000
_cell.angle_alpha   90.00
_cell.angle_beta   90.00
_cell.angle_gamma   90.00
#
_symmetry.space_group_name_H-M   'P 1'
#
loop_
_entity.id
_entity.type
_entity.pdbx_description
1 polymer ?
#
loop_
_entity_poly.entity_id
_entity_poly.type
_entity_poly.pdbx_seq_one_letter_code
_entity_poly.pdbx_strand_id
1 'polypeptide(L)'
;MDVVDLKEFYASPLGQTARRLIALRIRARWKDLTGATILGLGHATPYLEAWRGSAERIVGLMPARQGVMHWPTGQPSATALVDEADLPLAEGSVDLALVVHGLELTDHTPDMLRELWRVLSPQGRVLFVVPNRRGMWARFDSTPFGHGRPFSRQQLTQLLRDAQFTPSSWAHALFAPPLNRAFVRRSAPAIERAGL
;
A
#
# COMPACT_ATOMS: atom_id res chain seq x y z
N MET A 1 -5.29 14.32 1.41
CA MET A 1 -4.86 13.48 2.57
C MET A 1 -3.35 13.49 2.63
N ASP A 2 -2.80 14.00 3.68
CA ASP A 2 -1.36 14.10 3.90
C ASP A 2 -0.83 13.00 4.85
N VAL A 3 0.47 13.01 5.07
CA VAL A 3 1.15 12.02 5.91
C VAL A 3 0.78 12.12 7.38
N VAL A 4 0.34 13.29 7.85
CA VAL A 4 -0.08 13.50 9.25
C VAL A 4 -1.43 12.82 9.48
N ASP A 5 -2.40 13.06 8.58
CA ASP A 5 -3.71 12.38 8.61
C ASP A 5 -3.57 10.86 8.61
N LEU A 6 -2.70 10.33 7.72
CA LEU A 6 -2.42 8.90 7.62
C LEU A 6 -1.82 8.37 8.93
N LYS A 7 -0.84 9.08 9.49
CA LYS A 7 -0.20 8.70 10.76
C LYS A 7 -1.21 8.67 11.91
N GLU A 8 -2.04 9.69 12.03
CA GLU A 8 -3.07 9.79 13.06
C GLU A 8 -4.09 8.67 12.93
N PHE A 9 -4.58 8.42 11.72
CA PHE A 9 -5.49 7.31 11.49
C PHE A 9 -4.87 5.97 11.91
N TYR A 10 -3.68 5.65 11.43
CA TYR A 10 -3.02 4.37 11.72
C TYR A 10 -2.53 4.23 13.17
N ALA A 11 -2.41 5.32 13.91
CA ALA A 11 -2.21 5.32 15.35
C ALA A 11 -3.50 4.98 16.13
N SER A 12 -4.66 5.24 15.56
CA SER A 12 -5.96 4.95 16.17
C SER A 12 -6.21 3.45 16.32
N PRO A 13 -7.07 3.01 17.27
CA PRO A 13 -7.44 1.58 17.41
C PRO A 13 -8.08 0.98 16.16
N LEU A 14 -8.84 1.79 15.40
CA LEU A 14 -9.45 1.37 14.14
C LEU A 14 -8.38 1.19 13.05
N GLY A 15 -7.48 2.16 12.91
CA GLY A 15 -6.37 2.12 11.97
C GLY A 15 -5.39 0.99 12.24
N GLN A 16 -5.09 0.70 13.52
CA GLN A 16 -4.27 -0.45 13.91
C GLN A 16 -4.94 -1.78 13.51
N THR A 17 -6.26 -1.87 13.64
CA THR A 17 -7.02 -3.05 13.18
C THR A 17 -6.94 -3.18 11.66
N ALA A 18 -7.19 -2.09 10.92
CA ALA A 18 -7.08 -2.06 9.46
C ALA A 18 -5.69 -2.47 8.99
N ARG A 19 -4.63 -1.88 9.59
CA ARG A 19 -3.24 -2.22 9.29
C ARG A 19 -2.97 -3.71 9.48
N ARG A 20 -3.41 -4.29 10.61
CA ARG A 20 -3.21 -5.71 10.90
C ARG A 20 -3.87 -6.61 9.87
N LEU A 21 -5.11 -6.32 9.48
CA LEU A 21 -5.87 -7.13 8.52
C LEU A 21 -5.27 -7.04 7.11
N ILE A 22 -4.86 -5.85 6.67
CA ILE A 22 -4.16 -5.66 5.39
C ILE A 22 -2.80 -6.36 5.41
N ALA A 23 -2.02 -6.21 6.50
CA ALA A 23 -0.71 -6.87 6.64
C ALA A 23 -0.81 -8.40 6.52
N LEU A 24 -1.86 -9.03 7.03
CA LEU A 24 -2.10 -10.46 6.87
C LEU A 24 -2.23 -10.85 5.39
N ARG A 25 -2.93 -10.04 4.58
CA ARG A 25 -3.08 -10.29 3.13
C ARG A 25 -1.77 -10.10 2.37
N ILE A 26 -1.01 -9.06 2.72
CA ILE A 26 0.31 -8.80 2.12
C ILE A 26 1.25 -9.98 2.42
N ARG A 27 1.38 -10.36 3.70
CA ARG A 27 2.25 -11.48 4.13
C ARG A 27 1.86 -12.82 3.53
N ALA A 28 0.58 -13.06 3.27
CA ALA A 28 0.12 -14.27 2.61
C ALA A 28 0.61 -14.37 1.15
N ARG A 29 0.91 -13.24 0.50
CA ARG A 29 1.45 -13.15 -0.86
C ARG A 29 2.97 -13.12 -0.89
N TRP A 30 3.57 -12.41 0.05
CA TRP A 30 5.00 -12.19 0.19
C TRP A 30 5.51 -12.87 1.45
N LYS A 31 5.87 -14.16 1.33
CA LYS A 31 6.26 -14.98 2.48
C LYS A 31 7.73 -14.79 2.85
N ASP A 32 8.60 -14.92 1.87
CA ASP A 32 10.04 -14.79 2.01
C ASP A 32 10.55 -13.72 1.03
N LEU A 33 11.21 -12.71 1.57
CA LEU A 33 11.80 -11.60 0.83
C LEU A 33 13.29 -11.46 1.15
N THR A 34 13.93 -12.57 1.53
CA THR A 34 15.37 -12.60 1.82
C THR A 34 16.17 -12.20 0.59
N GLY A 35 17.06 -11.23 0.76
CA GLY A 35 17.91 -10.71 -0.32
C GLY A 35 17.20 -9.84 -1.35
N ALA A 36 15.91 -9.54 -1.19
CA ALA A 36 15.17 -8.70 -2.14
C ALA A 36 15.38 -7.20 -1.88
N THR A 37 15.40 -6.42 -2.97
CA THR A 37 15.27 -4.96 -2.93
C THR A 37 13.80 -4.56 -2.99
N ILE A 38 13.31 -3.89 -1.95
CA ILE A 38 11.89 -3.58 -1.78
C ILE A 38 11.68 -2.06 -1.84
N LEU A 39 10.76 -1.64 -2.70
CA LEU A 39 10.23 -0.28 -2.77
C LEU A 39 8.88 -0.21 -2.05
N GLY A 40 8.72 0.72 -1.11
CA GLY A 40 7.41 1.17 -0.64
C GLY A 40 7.06 2.51 -1.27
N LEU A 41 5.90 2.62 -1.92
CA LEU A 41 5.41 3.87 -2.49
C LEU A 41 4.12 4.31 -1.80
N GLY A 42 4.06 5.58 -1.41
CA GLY A 42 2.99 6.12 -0.58
C GLY A 42 3.16 5.74 0.90
N HIS A 43 2.07 5.40 1.58
CA HIS A 43 2.09 5.04 3.01
C HIS A 43 2.37 3.54 3.24
N ALA A 44 3.42 3.01 2.62
CA ALA A 44 3.77 1.59 2.67
C ALA A 44 4.62 1.19 3.89
N THR A 45 5.35 2.13 4.49
CA THR A 45 6.32 1.88 5.57
C THR A 45 5.78 1.07 6.75
N PRO A 46 4.52 1.23 7.23
CA PRO A 46 3.99 0.44 8.33
C PRO A 46 3.90 -1.07 8.06
N TYR A 47 3.92 -1.45 6.78
CA TYR A 47 3.84 -2.84 6.34
C TYR A 47 5.21 -3.45 6.07
N LEU A 48 6.21 -2.62 5.73
CA LEU A 48 7.56 -3.04 5.36
C LEU A 48 8.42 -3.42 6.56
N GLU A 49 8.06 -2.99 7.76
CA GLU A 49 8.80 -3.26 8.99
C GLU A 49 9.08 -4.75 9.20
N ALA A 50 8.17 -5.61 8.75
CA ALA A 50 8.29 -7.06 8.91
C ALA A 50 9.48 -7.70 8.18
N TRP A 51 10.04 -7.04 7.16
CA TRP A 51 11.11 -7.58 6.30
C TRP A 51 12.45 -6.87 6.46
N ARG A 52 12.54 -5.89 7.37
CA ARG A 52 13.78 -5.12 7.59
C ARG A 52 15.00 -5.96 7.95
N GLY A 53 14.82 -7.12 8.56
CA GLY A 53 15.92 -8.01 8.93
C GLY A 53 16.28 -9.05 7.88
N SER A 54 15.49 -9.20 6.82
CA SER A 54 15.66 -10.24 5.80
C SER A 54 15.88 -9.69 4.38
N ALA A 55 15.26 -8.57 4.04
CA ALA A 55 15.47 -7.92 2.75
C ALA A 55 16.90 -7.34 2.66
N GLU A 56 17.46 -7.32 1.46
CA GLU A 56 18.76 -6.68 1.20
C GLU A 56 18.65 -5.16 1.36
N ARG A 57 17.58 -4.59 0.79
CA ARG A 57 17.33 -3.14 0.86
C ARG A 57 15.84 -2.85 0.92
N ILE A 58 15.47 -1.87 1.73
CA ILE A 58 14.11 -1.32 1.74
C ILE A 58 14.20 0.19 1.64
N VAL A 59 13.44 0.78 0.71
CA VAL A 59 13.31 2.23 0.58
C VAL A 59 11.82 2.60 0.54
N GLY A 60 11.44 3.65 1.27
CA GLY A 60 10.10 4.22 1.24
C GLY A 60 10.11 5.54 0.47
N LEU A 61 9.41 5.60 -0.64
CA LEU A 61 9.24 6.82 -1.44
C LEU A 61 7.82 7.36 -1.22
N MET A 62 7.75 8.62 -0.80
CA MET A 62 6.47 9.26 -0.47
C MET A 62 6.21 10.40 -1.45
N PRO A 63 5.06 10.39 -2.15
CA PRO A 63 4.69 11.46 -3.06
C PRO A 63 4.71 12.84 -2.39
N ALA A 64 5.25 13.84 -3.07
CA ALA A 64 5.46 15.19 -2.54
C ALA A 64 4.18 15.79 -1.93
N ARG A 65 3.03 15.52 -2.55
CA ARG A 65 1.72 15.98 -2.07
C ARG A 65 1.25 15.33 -0.76
N GLN A 66 1.79 14.13 -0.43
CA GLN A 66 1.47 13.46 0.83
C GLN A 66 2.37 13.92 1.96
N GLY A 67 3.60 14.37 1.65
CA GLY A 67 4.63 14.65 2.63
C GLY A 67 5.42 13.39 3.01
N VAL A 68 6.52 13.58 3.75
CA VAL A 68 7.43 12.49 4.13
C VAL A 68 7.50 12.34 5.64
N MET A 69 7.63 11.10 6.11
CA MET A 69 7.92 10.75 7.51
C MET A 69 9.28 10.10 7.60
N HIS A 70 9.99 10.40 8.68
CA HIS A 70 11.18 9.64 9.06
C HIS A 70 10.82 8.18 9.36
N TRP A 71 11.47 7.25 8.70
CA TRP A 71 11.35 5.81 8.95
C TRP A 71 12.67 5.14 8.52
N PRO A 72 13.15 4.16 9.27
CA PRO A 72 12.63 3.61 10.53
C PRO A 72 12.97 4.50 11.74
N THR A 73 12.23 4.33 12.82
CA THR A 73 12.50 5.09 14.05
C THR A 73 13.85 4.69 14.66
N GLY A 74 14.62 5.67 15.11
CA GLY A 74 15.89 5.44 15.82
C GLY A 74 17.07 5.01 14.93
N GLN A 75 16.93 5.09 13.60
CA GLN A 75 17.99 4.80 12.61
C GLN A 75 18.00 5.87 11.53
N PRO A 76 19.03 5.94 10.67
CA PRO A 76 19.00 6.81 9.50
C PRO A 76 17.74 6.57 8.65
N SER A 77 17.18 7.64 8.11
CA SER A 77 15.95 7.55 7.33
C SER A 77 16.16 6.74 6.05
N ALA A 78 15.29 5.79 5.83
CA ALA A 78 15.15 5.05 4.59
C ALA A 78 13.94 5.55 3.76
N THR A 79 13.48 6.79 4.02
CA THR A 79 12.39 7.42 3.28
C THR A 79 12.84 8.71 2.63
N ALA A 80 12.27 8.99 1.45
CA ALA A 80 12.47 10.22 0.71
C ALA A 80 11.14 10.72 0.13
N LEU A 81 11.07 12.04 -0.08
CA LEU A 81 9.99 12.69 -0.79
C LEU A 81 10.30 12.68 -2.27
N VAL A 82 9.33 12.32 -3.11
CA VAL A 82 9.54 12.14 -4.55
C VAL A 82 8.37 12.69 -5.38
N ASP A 83 8.66 12.92 -6.65
CA ASP A 83 7.63 12.92 -7.68
C ASP A 83 7.34 11.46 -8.07
N GLU A 84 6.11 11.01 -7.94
CA GLU A 84 5.72 9.65 -8.30
C GLU A 84 5.77 9.37 -9.81
N ALA A 85 5.87 10.41 -10.62
CA ALA A 85 6.05 10.33 -12.06
C ALA A 85 7.52 10.28 -12.52
N ASP A 86 8.48 10.45 -11.56
CA ASP A 86 9.91 10.40 -11.81
C ASP A 86 10.64 9.85 -10.57
N LEU A 87 10.69 8.52 -10.45
CA LEU A 87 11.28 7.86 -9.30
C LEU A 87 12.83 7.89 -9.38
N PRO A 88 13.53 8.32 -8.31
CA PRO A 88 14.99 8.42 -8.28
C PRO A 88 15.65 7.03 -8.08
N LEU A 89 15.25 6.07 -8.89
CA LEU A 89 15.73 4.69 -8.86
C LEU A 89 16.17 4.27 -10.26
N ALA A 90 17.21 3.45 -10.34
CA ALA A 90 17.66 2.89 -11.60
C ALA A 90 16.62 1.93 -12.20
N GLU A 91 16.63 1.80 -13.52
CA GLU A 91 15.83 0.81 -14.23
C GLU A 91 16.17 -0.60 -13.74
N GLY A 92 15.14 -1.43 -13.55
CA GLY A 92 15.32 -2.83 -13.18
C GLY A 92 15.92 -3.08 -11.79
N SER A 93 15.94 -2.08 -10.90
CA SER A 93 16.65 -2.14 -9.60
C SER A 93 15.80 -2.59 -8.42
N VAL A 94 14.51 -2.84 -8.64
CA VAL A 94 13.53 -3.19 -7.59
C VAL A 94 12.93 -4.55 -7.86
N ASP A 95 13.01 -5.47 -6.89
CA ASP A 95 12.40 -6.79 -7.01
C ASP A 95 10.92 -6.77 -6.61
N LEU A 96 10.57 -5.96 -5.62
CA LEU A 96 9.21 -5.88 -5.09
C LEU A 96 8.81 -4.44 -4.81
N ALA A 97 7.66 -4.03 -5.31
CA ALA A 97 7.06 -2.74 -4.98
C ALA A 97 5.74 -2.90 -4.23
N LEU A 98 5.60 -2.25 -3.07
CA LEU A 98 4.36 -2.16 -2.31
C LEU A 98 3.80 -0.75 -2.41
N VAL A 99 2.63 -0.60 -2.99
CA VAL A 99 1.94 0.69 -3.14
C VAL A 99 0.74 0.72 -2.21
N VAL A 100 0.74 1.65 -1.26
CA VAL A 100 -0.35 1.84 -0.29
C VAL A 100 -0.68 3.31 -0.18
N HIS A 101 -1.95 3.67 -0.32
CA HIS A 101 -2.40 5.07 -0.37
C HIS A 101 -1.59 5.92 -1.36
N GLY A 102 -1.32 5.34 -2.53
CA GLY A 102 -0.59 5.99 -3.62
C GLY A 102 -1.45 6.07 -4.88
N LEU A 103 -1.88 4.92 -5.40
CA LEU A 103 -2.56 4.85 -6.70
C LEU A 103 -3.91 5.58 -6.72
N GLU A 104 -4.68 5.52 -5.64
CA GLU A 104 -5.97 6.21 -5.53
C GLU A 104 -5.85 7.71 -5.29
N LEU A 105 -4.69 8.16 -4.82
CA LEU A 105 -4.44 9.56 -4.45
C LEU A 105 -3.64 10.34 -5.50
N THR A 106 -3.01 9.67 -6.47
CA THR A 106 -2.26 10.35 -7.52
C THR A 106 -3.16 10.94 -8.60
N ASP A 107 -2.78 12.10 -9.16
CA ASP A 107 -3.37 12.65 -10.38
C ASP A 107 -2.62 12.20 -11.65
N HIS A 108 -1.41 11.63 -11.48
CA HIS A 108 -0.50 11.19 -12.54
C HIS A 108 -0.44 9.66 -12.65
N THR A 109 -1.61 8.99 -12.60
CA THR A 109 -1.70 7.53 -12.58
C THR A 109 -0.92 6.84 -13.71
N PRO A 110 -0.99 7.26 -14.99
CA PRO A 110 -0.23 6.61 -16.06
C PRO A 110 1.28 6.76 -15.89
N ASP A 111 1.74 7.93 -15.46
CA ASP A 111 3.17 8.23 -15.29
C ASP A 111 3.74 7.45 -14.11
N MET A 112 3.03 7.42 -12.97
CA MET A 112 3.38 6.61 -11.81
C MET A 112 3.50 5.12 -12.16
N LEU A 113 2.56 4.57 -12.94
CA LEU A 113 2.59 3.17 -13.34
C LEU A 113 3.74 2.88 -14.30
N ARG A 114 4.05 3.80 -15.23
CA ARG A 114 5.20 3.69 -16.14
C ARG A 114 6.52 3.68 -15.35
N GLU A 115 6.67 4.57 -14.36
CA GLU A 115 7.84 4.61 -13.49
C GLU A 115 7.98 3.35 -12.63
N LEU A 116 6.89 2.86 -12.06
CA LEU A 116 6.91 1.58 -11.35
C LEU A 116 7.33 0.43 -12.28
N TRP A 117 6.85 0.43 -13.53
CA TRP A 117 7.24 -0.59 -14.51
C TRP A 117 8.74 -0.48 -14.85
N ARG A 118 9.26 0.74 -15.04
CA ARG A 118 10.68 1.00 -15.34
C ARG A 118 11.62 0.51 -14.24
N VAL A 119 11.29 0.80 -12.98
CA VAL A 119 12.19 0.49 -11.85
C VAL A 119 12.14 -0.98 -11.44
N LEU A 120 11.07 -1.71 -11.78
CA LEU A 120 10.96 -3.13 -11.47
C LEU A 120 11.91 -3.97 -12.30
N SER A 121 12.58 -4.94 -11.66
CA SER A 121 13.39 -5.95 -12.35
C SER A 121 12.52 -6.81 -13.29
N PRO A 122 13.10 -7.53 -14.26
CA PRO A 122 12.33 -8.33 -15.23
C PRO A 122 11.39 -9.37 -14.59
N GLN A 123 11.68 -9.82 -13.38
CA GLN A 123 10.84 -10.71 -12.59
C GLN A 123 10.19 -9.97 -11.39
N GLY A 124 10.31 -8.67 -11.37
CA GLY A 124 9.80 -7.83 -10.31
C GLY A 124 8.29 -7.92 -10.18
N ARG A 125 7.79 -7.72 -8.97
CA ARG A 125 6.36 -7.81 -8.65
C ARG A 125 5.90 -6.56 -7.94
N VAL A 126 4.69 -6.12 -8.25
CA VAL A 126 4.05 -5.03 -7.53
C VAL A 126 2.78 -5.51 -6.85
N LEU A 127 2.54 -5.02 -5.63
CA LEU A 127 1.32 -5.23 -4.89
C LEU A 127 0.68 -3.86 -4.59
N PHE A 128 -0.54 -3.68 -5.09
CA PHE A 128 -1.33 -2.47 -4.83
C PHE A 128 -2.36 -2.75 -3.73
N VAL A 129 -2.40 -1.88 -2.74
CA VAL A 129 -3.46 -1.82 -1.73
C VAL A 129 -4.30 -0.58 -2.03
N VAL A 130 -5.49 -0.78 -2.54
CA VAL A 130 -6.38 0.31 -3.00
C VAL A 130 -7.79 0.14 -2.43
N PRO A 131 -8.53 1.24 -2.22
CA PRO A 131 -9.93 1.19 -1.82
C PRO A 131 -10.80 0.53 -2.90
N ASN A 132 -11.63 -0.42 -2.47
CA ASN A 132 -12.63 -1.01 -3.35
C ASN A 132 -13.85 -0.10 -3.44
N ARG A 133 -14.20 0.36 -4.66
CA ARG A 133 -15.38 1.22 -4.92
C ARG A 133 -16.69 0.67 -4.33
N ARG A 134 -16.84 -0.65 -4.28
CA ARG A 134 -18.03 -1.33 -3.71
C ARG A 134 -17.86 -1.63 -2.23
N GLY A 135 -16.67 -1.45 -1.68
CA GLY A 135 -16.35 -1.70 -0.28
C GLY A 135 -16.98 -0.67 0.64
N MET A 136 -17.30 -1.09 1.84
CA MET A 136 -17.88 -0.20 2.85
C MET A 136 -16.91 0.92 3.24
N TRP A 137 -15.63 0.61 3.40
CA TRP A 137 -14.62 1.57 3.80
C TRP A 137 -14.43 2.74 2.83
N ALA A 138 -14.66 2.53 1.53
CA ALA A 138 -14.61 3.58 0.52
C ALA A 138 -15.75 4.61 0.60
N ARG A 139 -16.71 4.42 1.54
CA ARG A 139 -17.86 5.30 1.75
C ARG A 139 -17.74 6.15 3.02
N PHE A 140 -16.62 6.02 3.74
CA PHE A 140 -16.40 6.72 5.02
C PHE A 140 -15.22 7.67 4.90
N ASP A 141 -15.49 8.94 4.72
CA ASP A 141 -14.48 10.01 4.63
C ASP A 141 -13.67 10.17 5.94
N SER A 142 -14.15 9.57 7.03
CA SER A 142 -13.41 9.49 8.30
C SER A 142 -12.25 8.48 8.28
N THR A 143 -12.03 7.80 7.16
CA THR A 143 -10.92 6.85 6.97
C THR A 143 -10.14 7.17 5.70
N PRO A 144 -8.85 6.82 5.62
CA PRO A 144 -8.06 7.02 4.41
C PRO A 144 -8.65 6.36 3.16
N PHE A 145 -9.41 5.29 3.34
CA PHE A 145 -10.00 4.52 2.24
C PHE A 145 -11.21 5.21 1.59
N GLY A 146 -11.79 6.23 2.23
CA GLY A 146 -12.86 7.06 1.67
C GLY A 146 -12.36 8.19 0.79
N HIS A 147 -11.04 8.42 0.76
CA HIS A 147 -10.44 9.50 -0.03
C HIS A 147 -9.88 9.01 -1.35
N GLY A 148 -9.71 9.94 -2.30
CA GLY A 148 -9.16 9.65 -3.62
C GLY A 148 -10.13 8.95 -4.55
N ARG A 149 -9.61 8.15 -5.47
CA ARG A 149 -10.38 7.46 -6.52
C ARG A 149 -10.44 5.95 -6.25
N PRO A 150 -11.52 5.44 -5.62
CA PRO A 150 -11.63 4.00 -5.38
C PRO A 150 -11.83 3.25 -6.69
N PHE A 151 -11.27 2.04 -6.78
CA PHE A 151 -11.31 1.21 -7.98
C PHE A 151 -12.31 0.07 -7.86
N SER A 152 -13.02 -0.25 -8.95
CA SER A 152 -13.57 -1.58 -9.13
C SER A 152 -12.48 -2.53 -9.60
N ARG A 153 -12.66 -3.85 -9.40
CA ARG A 153 -11.71 -4.85 -9.90
C ARG A 153 -11.48 -4.73 -11.40
N GLN A 154 -12.55 -4.51 -12.17
CA GLN A 154 -12.48 -4.37 -13.63
C GLN A 154 -11.67 -3.13 -14.04
N GLN A 155 -11.95 -1.97 -13.41
CA GLN A 155 -11.21 -0.73 -13.68
C GLN A 155 -9.73 -0.88 -13.38
N LEU A 156 -9.39 -1.45 -12.21
CA LEU A 156 -8.00 -1.66 -11.84
C LEU A 156 -7.30 -2.67 -12.76
N THR A 157 -7.99 -3.75 -13.15
CA THR A 157 -7.45 -4.72 -14.12
C THR A 157 -7.11 -4.06 -15.44
N GLN A 158 -8.02 -3.23 -15.98
CA GLN A 158 -7.80 -2.56 -17.25
C GLN A 158 -6.63 -1.56 -17.14
N LEU A 159 -6.65 -0.71 -16.11
CA LEU A 159 -5.60 0.27 -15.85
C LEU A 159 -4.20 -0.38 -15.77
N LEU A 160 -4.08 -1.49 -15.05
CA LEU A 160 -2.81 -2.20 -14.92
C LEU A 160 -2.35 -2.84 -16.23
N ARG A 161 -3.28 -3.40 -17.03
CA ARG A 161 -2.97 -3.96 -18.34
C ARG A 161 -2.50 -2.89 -19.33
N ASP A 162 -3.15 -1.74 -19.33
CA ASP A 162 -2.78 -0.60 -20.18
C ASP A 162 -1.35 -0.10 -19.84
N ALA A 163 -0.95 -0.26 -18.58
CA ALA A 163 0.40 0.01 -18.09
C ALA A 163 1.36 -1.20 -18.15
N GLN A 164 1.06 -2.22 -18.96
CA GLN A 164 1.89 -3.41 -19.20
C GLN A 164 2.01 -4.37 -18.00
N PHE A 165 1.25 -4.19 -16.93
CA PHE A 165 1.21 -5.14 -15.83
C PHE A 165 0.21 -6.28 -16.10
N THR A 166 0.58 -7.49 -15.68
CA THR A 166 -0.31 -8.66 -15.72
C THR A 166 -0.80 -8.98 -14.32
N PRO A 167 -2.04 -8.61 -13.94
CA PRO A 167 -2.59 -8.96 -12.64
C PRO A 167 -2.70 -10.47 -12.45
N SER A 168 -1.94 -11.03 -11.52
CA SER A 168 -1.86 -12.48 -11.28
C SER A 168 -2.72 -12.94 -10.12
N SER A 169 -3.02 -12.08 -9.14
CA SER A 169 -3.81 -12.47 -7.98
C SER A 169 -4.57 -11.29 -7.37
N TRP A 170 -5.65 -11.61 -6.66
CA TRP A 170 -6.51 -10.64 -5.99
C TRP A 170 -6.76 -11.10 -4.56
N ALA A 171 -6.88 -10.14 -3.66
CA ALA A 171 -7.32 -10.37 -2.30
C ALA A 171 -8.23 -9.23 -1.85
N HIS A 172 -9.11 -9.52 -0.92
CA HIS A 172 -9.94 -8.52 -0.25
C HIS A 172 -9.58 -8.48 1.24
N ALA A 173 -9.68 -7.31 1.82
CA ALA A 173 -9.54 -7.07 3.24
C ALA A 173 -10.59 -6.06 3.69
N LEU A 174 -10.76 -5.92 5.00
CA LEU A 174 -11.65 -4.93 5.60
C LEU A 174 -13.13 -5.17 5.30
N PHE A 175 -13.59 -6.42 5.48
CA PHE A 175 -15.01 -6.79 5.37
C PHE A 175 -15.84 -6.24 6.53
N ALA A 176 -15.26 -6.10 7.72
CA ALA A 176 -15.93 -5.50 8.86
C ALA A 176 -16.11 -3.98 8.66
N PRO A 177 -17.26 -3.40 9.08
CA PRO A 177 -17.47 -1.96 8.94
C PRO A 177 -16.46 -1.13 9.74
N PRO A 178 -16.09 0.09 9.28
CA PRO A 178 -15.13 0.96 9.95
C PRO A 178 -15.74 1.65 11.18
N LEU A 179 -16.28 0.88 12.12
CA LEU A 179 -16.88 1.39 13.35
C LEU A 179 -15.91 1.28 14.51
N ASN A 180 -15.70 2.39 15.22
CA ASN A 180 -14.79 2.45 16.37
C ASN A 180 -15.38 1.79 17.65
N ARG A 181 -16.35 0.90 17.53
CA ARG A 181 -16.92 0.15 18.65
C ARG A 181 -16.03 -1.06 18.97
N ALA A 182 -15.70 -1.25 20.26
CA ALA A 182 -14.81 -2.33 20.70
C ALA A 182 -15.28 -3.73 20.26
N PHE A 183 -16.58 -3.97 20.24
CA PHE A 183 -17.18 -5.22 19.79
C PHE A 183 -16.88 -5.48 18.31
N VAL A 184 -17.09 -4.49 17.43
CA VAL A 184 -16.83 -4.62 15.98
C VAL A 184 -15.36 -4.91 15.71
N ARG A 185 -14.45 -4.23 16.42
CA ARG A 185 -13.01 -4.46 16.28
C ARG A 185 -12.60 -5.86 16.74
N ARG A 186 -13.20 -6.38 17.81
CA ARG A 186 -12.93 -7.75 18.31
C ARG A 186 -13.45 -8.83 17.36
N SER A 187 -14.58 -8.60 16.70
CA SER A 187 -15.15 -9.55 15.73
C SER A 187 -14.52 -9.44 14.32
N ALA A 188 -13.80 -8.35 14.01
CA ALA A 188 -13.21 -8.13 12.69
C ALA A 188 -12.38 -9.33 12.16
N PRO A 189 -11.50 -10.00 12.94
CA PRO A 189 -10.76 -11.16 12.45
C PRO A 189 -11.65 -12.37 12.10
N ALA A 190 -12.79 -12.52 12.75
CA ALA A 190 -13.75 -13.59 12.44
C ALA A 190 -14.53 -13.27 11.15
N ILE A 191 -14.95 -12.01 10.98
CA ILE A 191 -15.62 -11.51 9.78
C ILE A 191 -14.69 -11.61 8.57
N GLU A 192 -13.41 -11.27 8.73
CA GLU A 192 -12.40 -11.42 7.67
C GLU A 192 -12.23 -12.88 7.22
N ARG A 193 -12.30 -13.83 8.14
CA ARG A 193 -12.23 -15.27 7.80
C ARG A 193 -13.48 -15.77 7.07
N ALA A 194 -14.64 -15.22 7.39
CA ALA A 194 -15.91 -15.59 6.75
C ALA A 194 -16.09 -14.95 5.37
N GLY A 195 -15.38 -13.84 5.07
CA GLY A 195 -15.42 -13.15 3.78
C GLY A 195 -14.45 -13.71 2.73
N LEU A 196 -13.77 -14.80 3.04
CA LEU A 196 -12.86 -15.54 2.16
C LEU A 196 -13.58 -16.62 1.37
#